data_5c8a7f3f3be7d254cba4956aaa2308b1
#
_entry.id   5c8a7f3f3be7d254cba4956aaa2308b1
#
_cell.length_a   1.000
_cell.length_b   1.000
_cell.length_c   1.000
_cell.angle_alpha   90.00
_cell.angle_beta   90.00
_cell.angle_gamma   90.00
#
_symmetry.space_group_name_H-M   'P 1'
#
loop_
_entity.id
_entity.type
_entity.pdbx_description
1 polymer ?
#
loop_
_entity_poly.entity_id
_entity_poly.type
_entity_poly.pdbx_seq_one_letter_code
_entity_poly.pdbx_strand_id
1 'polypeptide(L)'
;MNVQQLQNITNLCELVPLDMTFVRNLSYTTIDSLNCHELSNQSVFYFTEPNLVVSDVSGLQLERNLALVDLLEILVWLLILFTIEAMVWLQDRAITQGKLISLIKVSKYFLYGMLWSMAAYWAYLGHYYFAWDEAVWIIGFISIEMNVSQWKEEIEREKEPKISSNL
;
A
#
# COMPACT_ATOMS: atom_id res chain seq x y z
N MET A 1 3.85 1.79 -19.58
CA MET A 1 4.14 3.23 -19.63
C MET A 1 5.15 3.47 -20.74
N ASN A 2 4.77 4.12 -21.83
CA ASN A 2 5.71 4.51 -22.88
C ASN A 2 6.44 5.77 -22.43
N VAL A 3 7.60 5.59 -21.83
CA VAL A 3 8.43 6.70 -21.37
C VAL A 3 9.26 7.17 -22.57
N GLN A 4 9.06 8.41 -22.99
CA GLN A 4 9.87 9.04 -24.04
C GLN A 4 11.03 9.80 -23.41
N GLN A 5 12.24 9.49 -23.83
CA GLN A 5 13.43 10.27 -23.46
C GLN A 5 13.35 11.63 -24.12
N LEU A 6 13.61 12.70 -23.35
CA LEU A 6 13.83 14.02 -23.92
C LEU A 6 15.15 14.03 -24.70
N GLN A 7 15.07 14.09 -26.03
CA GLN A 7 16.25 14.16 -26.87
C GLN A 7 16.85 15.58 -26.83
N ASN A 8 18.15 15.64 -26.54
CA ASN A 8 18.96 16.87 -26.56
C ASN A 8 18.71 17.89 -25.42
N ILE A 9 17.94 17.59 -24.39
CA ILE A 9 17.79 18.48 -23.24
C ILE A 9 18.73 18.00 -22.12
N THR A 10 19.72 18.82 -21.84
CA THR A 10 20.68 18.60 -20.74
C THR A 10 20.44 19.55 -19.57
N ASN A 11 19.62 20.59 -19.80
CA ASN A 11 19.31 21.59 -18.81
C ASN A 11 17.80 21.88 -18.79
N LEU A 12 17.15 21.70 -17.64
CA LEU A 12 15.72 21.93 -17.47
C LEU A 12 15.32 23.40 -17.63
N CYS A 13 16.30 24.34 -17.63
CA CYS A 13 16.03 25.76 -17.90
C CYS A 13 15.49 26.00 -19.32
N GLU A 14 15.73 25.09 -20.25
CA GLU A 14 15.16 25.14 -21.61
C GLU A 14 13.64 24.86 -21.61
N LEU A 15 13.13 24.23 -20.54
CA LEU A 15 11.71 23.89 -20.38
C LEU A 15 10.90 24.95 -19.65
N VAL A 16 11.54 25.97 -19.08
CA VAL A 16 10.86 27.08 -18.36
C VAL A 16 9.76 27.73 -19.21
N PRO A 17 9.97 28.01 -20.52
CA PRO A 17 8.93 28.64 -21.35
C PRO A 17 7.71 27.73 -21.60
N LEU A 18 7.82 26.43 -21.33
CA LEU A 18 6.79 25.42 -21.60
C LEU A 18 5.94 25.11 -20.35
N ASP A 19 6.20 25.80 -19.24
CA ASP A 19 5.46 25.65 -17.96
C ASP A 19 5.35 24.18 -17.48
N MET A 20 6.48 23.45 -17.57
CA MET A 20 6.54 22.04 -17.20
C MET A 20 6.81 21.84 -15.73
N THR A 21 6.44 20.66 -15.24
CA THR A 21 6.62 20.25 -13.85
C THR A 21 7.65 19.12 -13.75
N PHE A 22 8.55 19.21 -12.79
CA PHE A 22 9.48 18.14 -12.43
C PHE A 22 8.89 17.29 -11.32
N VAL A 23 8.92 15.96 -11.47
CA VAL A 23 8.44 15.03 -10.45
C VAL A 23 9.57 14.15 -9.92
N ARG A 24 9.60 14.01 -8.60
CA ARG A 24 10.46 13.06 -7.90
C ARG A 24 9.86 12.75 -6.53
N ASN A 25 9.75 11.47 -6.20
CA ASN A 25 9.19 11.00 -4.92
C ASN A 25 7.77 11.58 -4.65
N LEU A 26 6.88 11.51 -5.64
CA LEU A 26 5.52 12.08 -5.61
C LEU A 26 5.47 13.59 -5.30
N SER A 27 6.62 14.29 -5.33
CA SER A 27 6.71 15.73 -5.17
C SER A 27 6.77 16.37 -6.55
N TYR A 28 5.79 17.22 -6.84
CA TYR A 28 5.66 17.94 -8.09
C TYR A 28 6.14 19.38 -7.90
N THR A 29 7.18 19.76 -8.63
CA THR A 29 7.79 21.09 -8.57
C THR A 29 7.72 21.73 -9.93
N THR A 30 7.08 22.90 -10.06
CA THR A 30 7.08 23.68 -11.31
C THR A 30 8.50 24.12 -11.64
N ILE A 31 8.91 23.93 -12.88
CA ILE A 31 10.24 24.35 -13.35
C ILE A 31 10.20 25.84 -13.63
N ASP A 32 11.01 26.61 -12.91
CA ASP A 32 11.15 28.04 -13.09
C ASP A 32 12.63 28.47 -13.23
N SER A 33 12.86 29.74 -13.47
CA SER A 33 14.19 30.30 -13.64
C SER A 33 15.07 30.27 -12.39
N LEU A 34 14.48 30.05 -11.20
CA LEU A 34 15.18 30.00 -9.93
C LEU A 34 15.65 28.58 -9.59
N ASN A 35 14.85 27.58 -9.93
CA ASN A 35 15.09 26.18 -9.54
C ASN A 35 15.63 25.29 -10.67
N CYS A 36 15.51 25.70 -11.94
CA CYS A 36 15.86 24.86 -13.09
C CYS A 36 17.31 24.37 -13.10
N HIS A 37 18.26 25.16 -12.60
CA HIS A 37 19.67 24.76 -12.50
C HIS A 37 19.89 23.70 -11.43
N GLU A 38 19.23 23.82 -10.30
CA GLU A 38 19.31 22.88 -9.19
C GLU A 38 18.69 21.52 -9.58
N LEU A 39 17.56 21.56 -10.27
CA LEU A 39 16.88 20.35 -10.76
C LEU A 39 17.64 19.67 -11.90
N SER A 40 18.54 20.40 -12.59
CA SER A 40 19.35 19.89 -13.72
C SER A 40 20.61 19.10 -13.33
N ASN A 41 20.70 18.56 -12.11
CA ASN A 41 21.87 17.79 -11.64
C ASN A 41 22.10 16.48 -12.42
N GLN A 42 21.14 16.03 -13.21
CA GLN A 42 21.22 14.86 -14.07
C GLN A 42 21.33 15.29 -15.53
N SER A 43 21.96 14.45 -16.34
CA SER A 43 22.16 14.73 -17.77
C SER A 43 21.09 14.14 -18.68
N VAL A 44 20.15 13.35 -18.15
CA VAL A 44 19.13 12.65 -18.93
C VAL A 44 17.78 12.79 -18.25
N PHE A 45 16.80 13.30 -19.00
CA PHE A 45 15.45 13.51 -18.53
C PHE A 45 14.45 12.71 -19.38
N TYR A 46 13.33 12.38 -18.77
CA TYR A 46 12.25 11.60 -19.37
C TYR A 46 10.90 12.28 -19.14
N PHE A 47 10.02 12.19 -20.11
CA PHE A 47 8.61 12.51 -19.89
C PHE A 47 7.95 11.37 -19.12
N THR A 48 7.39 11.66 -17.96
CA THR A 48 6.48 10.77 -17.25
C THR A 48 5.05 10.96 -17.75
N GLU A 49 4.68 12.20 -18.04
CA GLU A 49 3.48 12.55 -18.78
C GLU A 49 3.85 13.41 -19.99
N PRO A 50 3.35 13.09 -21.19
CA PRO A 50 3.74 13.78 -22.42
C PRO A 50 3.49 15.30 -22.31
N ASN A 51 4.56 16.08 -22.52
CA ASN A 51 4.57 17.54 -22.54
C ASN A 51 4.10 18.26 -21.25
N LEU A 52 3.99 17.56 -20.12
CA LEU A 52 3.54 18.12 -18.85
C LEU A 52 4.53 17.88 -17.72
N VAL A 53 4.96 16.63 -17.55
CA VAL A 53 5.77 16.23 -16.40
C VAL A 53 7.04 15.55 -16.85
N VAL A 54 8.15 16.00 -16.30
CA VAL A 54 9.50 15.45 -16.53
C VAL A 54 10.09 14.89 -15.25
N SER A 55 10.94 13.88 -15.38
CA SER A 55 11.72 13.33 -14.28
C SER A 55 13.12 12.94 -14.75
N ASP A 56 14.04 12.80 -13.81
CA ASP A 56 15.34 12.21 -14.08
C ASP A 56 15.27 10.67 -14.03
N VAL A 57 16.38 10.00 -14.36
CA VAL A 57 16.48 8.53 -14.35
C VAL A 57 16.13 7.95 -12.95
N SER A 58 16.65 8.58 -11.90
CA SER A 58 16.46 8.13 -10.53
C SER A 58 15.03 8.37 -10.05
N GLY A 59 14.45 9.53 -10.38
CA GLY A 59 13.06 9.86 -10.08
C GLY A 59 12.10 8.92 -10.81
N LEU A 60 12.32 8.67 -12.11
CA LEU A 60 11.49 7.75 -12.88
C LEU A 60 11.50 6.33 -12.31
N GLN A 61 12.67 5.84 -11.87
CA GLN A 61 12.77 4.53 -11.23
C GLN A 61 12.04 4.50 -9.87
N LEU A 62 12.17 5.57 -9.10
CA LEU A 62 11.48 5.71 -7.82
C LEU A 62 9.96 5.72 -8.01
N GLU A 63 9.43 6.56 -8.92
CA GLU A 63 8.00 6.63 -9.24
C GLU A 63 7.45 5.27 -9.69
N ARG A 64 8.22 4.53 -10.49
CA ARG A 64 7.84 3.17 -10.90
C ARG A 64 7.78 2.21 -9.70
N ASN A 65 8.73 2.29 -8.78
CA ASN A 65 8.75 1.46 -7.58
C ASN A 65 7.56 1.80 -6.65
N LEU A 66 7.25 3.10 -6.50
CA LEU A 66 6.09 3.55 -5.74
C LEU A 66 4.79 3.00 -6.31
N ALA A 67 4.60 3.08 -7.63
CA ALA A 67 3.43 2.51 -8.29
C ALA A 67 3.32 0.98 -8.13
N LEU A 68 4.45 0.26 -8.05
CA LEU A 68 4.47 -1.18 -7.77
C LEU A 68 4.10 -1.48 -6.31
N VAL A 69 4.57 -0.67 -5.36
CA VAL A 69 4.21 -0.83 -3.94
C VAL A 69 2.72 -0.59 -3.75
N ASP A 70 2.17 0.47 -4.34
CA ASP A 70 0.75 0.78 -4.31
C ASP A 70 -0.11 -0.37 -4.89
N LEU A 71 0.28 -0.91 -6.04
CA LEU A 71 -0.39 -2.08 -6.63
C LEU A 71 -0.32 -3.32 -5.70
N LEU A 72 0.85 -3.59 -5.12
CA LEU A 72 1.02 -4.71 -4.19
C LEU A 72 0.18 -4.53 -2.92
N GLU A 73 0.08 -3.33 -2.41
CA GLU A 73 -0.74 -2.97 -1.26
C GLU A 73 -2.22 -3.31 -1.50
N ILE A 74 -2.77 -2.88 -2.64
CA ILE A 74 -4.14 -3.23 -3.05
C ILE A 74 -4.33 -4.74 -3.15
N LEU A 75 -3.39 -5.47 -3.75
CA LEU A 75 -3.45 -6.93 -3.86
C LEU A 75 -3.43 -7.62 -2.49
N VAL A 76 -2.59 -7.14 -1.57
CA VAL A 76 -2.52 -7.69 -0.21
C VAL A 76 -3.82 -7.45 0.55
N TRP A 77 -4.43 -6.27 0.43
CA TRP A 77 -5.75 -5.99 1.00
C TRP A 77 -6.84 -6.93 0.46
N LEU A 78 -6.87 -7.16 -0.85
CA LEU A 78 -7.81 -8.12 -1.46
C LEU A 78 -7.60 -9.54 -0.94
N LEU A 79 -6.34 -9.97 -0.76
CA LEU A 79 -6.02 -11.27 -0.18
C LEU A 79 -6.45 -11.38 1.28
N ILE A 80 -6.31 -10.34 2.08
CA ILE A 80 -6.82 -10.31 3.47
C ILE A 80 -8.33 -10.48 3.48
N LEU A 81 -9.05 -9.71 2.67
CA LEU A 81 -10.51 -9.85 2.56
C LEU A 81 -10.92 -11.26 2.14
N PHE A 82 -10.20 -11.85 1.18
CA PHE A 82 -10.44 -13.23 0.76
C PHE A 82 -10.18 -14.23 1.89
N THR A 83 -9.13 -14.04 2.70
CA THR A 83 -8.87 -14.94 3.85
C THR A 83 -9.94 -14.83 4.93
N ILE A 84 -10.49 -13.64 5.16
CA ILE A 84 -11.61 -13.41 6.09
C ILE A 84 -12.85 -14.14 5.58
N GLU A 85 -13.22 -13.94 4.32
CA GLU A 85 -14.36 -14.58 3.68
C GLU A 85 -14.25 -16.11 3.70
N ALA A 86 -13.08 -16.65 3.34
CA ALA A 86 -12.79 -18.07 3.38
C ALA A 86 -12.95 -18.65 4.80
N MET A 87 -12.51 -17.90 5.83
CA MET A 87 -12.67 -18.32 7.21
C MET A 87 -14.14 -18.37 7.62
N VAL A 88 -14.94 -17.35 7.28
CA VAL A 88 -16.39 -17.32 7.54
C VAL A 88 -17.08 -18.49 6.86
N TRP A 89 -16.79 -18.70 5.58
CA TRP A 89 -17.38 -19.81 4.81
C TRP A 89 -17.07 -21.20 5.39
N LEU A 90 -15.84 -21.42 5.90
CA LEU A 90 -15.48 -22.68 6.57
C LEU A 90 -16.23 -22.84 7.90
N GLN A 91 -16.38 -21.78 8.67
CA GLN A 91 -17.09 -21.79 9.94
C GLN A 91 -18.59 -22.09 9.75
N ASP A 92 -19.22 -21.53 8.71
CA ASP A 92 -20.62 -21.82 8.39
C ASP A 92 -20.86 -23.30 8.06
N ARG A 93 -19.81 -24.01 7.61
CA ARG A 93 -19.83 -25.46 7.38
C ARG A 93 -19.40 -26.28 8.60
N ALA A 94 -19.33 -25.65 9.77
CA ALA A 94 -18.89 -26.28 11.03
C ALA A 94 -17.43 -26.84 10.95
N ILE A 95 -16.60 -26.36 10.02
CA ILE A 95 -15.18 -26.72 9.94
C ILE A 95 -14.41 -25.70 10.78
N THR A 96 -14.19 -26.00 12.06
CA THR A 96 -13.54 -25.07 13.00
C THR A 96 -12.09 -25.44 13.31
N GLN A 97 -11.62 -26.63 12.88
CA GLN A 97 -10.28 -27.11 13.17
C GLN A 97 -9.67 -27.81 11.94
N GLY A 98 -8.34 -27.85 11.89
CA GLY A 98 -7.61 -28.57 10.85
C GLY A 98 -6.49 -27.75 10.21
N LYS A 99 -5.72 -28.39 9.33
CA LYS A 99 -4.57 -27.80 8.65
C LYS A 99 -4.95 -26.58 7.79
N LEU A 100 -6.14 -26.60 7.17
CA LEU A 100 -6.63 -25.53 6.31
C LEU A 100 -6.86 -24.24 7.12
N ILE A 101 -7.49 -24.35 8.29
CA ILE A 101 -7.72 -23.19 9.17
C ILE A 101 -6.41 -22.63 9.70
N SER A 102 -5.47 -23.51 10.08
CA SER A 102 -4.14 -23.07 10.49
C SER A 102 -3.42 -22.34 9.37
N LEU A 103 -3.50 -22.83 8.13
CA LEU A 103 -2.91 -22.19 6.97
C LEU A 103 -3.50 -20.79 6.73
N ILE A 104 -4.82 -20.65 6.76
CA ILE A 104 -5.50 -19.35 6.59
C ILE A 104 -5.06 -18.36 7.68
N LYS A 105 -4.99 -18.80 8.94
CA LYS A 105 -4.51 -17.95 10.04
C LYS A 105 -3.07 -17.48 9.82
N VAL A 106 -2.16 -18.39 9.47
CA VAL A 106 -0.75 -18.05 9.22
C VAL A 106 -0.62 -17.11 8.02
N SER A 107 -1.34 -17.40 6.92
CA SER A 107 -1.36 -16.51 5.74
C SER A 107 -1.81 -15.10 6.10
N LYS A 108 -2.84 -14.96 6.94
CA LYS A 108 -3.34 -13.66 7.38
C LYS A 108 -2.28 -12.88 8.17
N TYR A 109 -1.60 -13.51 9.14
CA TYR A 109 -0.52 -12.83 9.86
C TYR A 109 0.62 -12.39 8.94
N PHE A 110 0.95 -13.21 7.95
CA PHE A 110 1.96 -12.87 6.95
C PHE A 110 1.52 -11.66 6.11
N LEU A 111 0.27 -11.61 5.66
CA LEU A 111 -0.28 -10.50 4.88
C LEU A 111 -0.30 -9.19 5.68
N TYR A 112 -0.71 -9.22 6.95
CA TYR A 112 -0.61 -8.03 7.81
C TYR A 112 0.84 -7.58 8.03
N GLY A 113 1.77 -8.53 8.14
CA GLY A 113 3.20 -8.22 8.21
C GLY A 113 3.71 -7.52 6.94
N MET A 114 3.20 -7.91 5.76
CA MET A 114 3.51 -7.23 4.50
C MET A 114 2.97 -5.79 4.50
N LEU A 115 1.71 -5.55 4.91
CA LEU A 115 1.14 -4.19 5.01
C LEU A 115 1.97 -3.31 5.94
N TRP A 116 2.35 -3.80 7.12
CA TRP A 116 3.22 -3.05 8.02
C TRP A 116 4.58 -2.72 7.40
N SER A 117 5.12 -3.60 6.56
CA SER A 117 6.37 -3.35 5.84
C SER A 117 6.20 -2.26 4.79
N MET A 118 5.04 -2.19 4.11
CA MET A 118 4.70 -1.15 3.15
C MET A 118 4.49 0.19 3.85
N ALA A 119 3.76 0.24 4.96
CA ALA A 119 3.62 1.44 5.78
C ALA A 119 4.98 1.98 6.25
N ALA A 120 5.89 1.10 6.69
CA ALA A 120 7.24 1.48 7.06
C ALA A 120 8.05 2.02 5.87
N TYR A 121 7.86 1.46 4.67
CA TYR A 121 8.49 1.94 3.44
C TYR A 121 8.01 3.36 3.07
N TRP A 122 6.70 3.64 3.16
CA TRP A 122 6.15 4.99 2.97
C TRP A 122 6.74 5.98 3.98
N ALA A 123 6.84 5.60 5.26
CA ALA A 123 7.45 6.42 6.29
C ALA A 123 8.94 6.69 6.01
N TYR A 124 9.68 5.67 5.55
CA TYR A 124 11.09 5.80 5.18
C TYR A 124 11.32 6.79 4.03
N LEU A 125 10.41 6.85 3.07
CA LEU A 125 10.46 7.80 1.95
C LEU A 125 9.96 9.20 2.33
N GLY A 126 9.52 9.43 3.57
CA GLY A 126 9.03 10.71 4.05
C GLY A 126 7.53 10.93 3.81
N HIS A 127 6.82 9.95 3.28
CA HIS A 127 5.38 10.00 3.03
C HIS A 127 4.59 9.61 4.29
N TYR A 128 4.75 10.36 5.36
CA TYR A 128 4.14 10.06 6.67
C TYR A 128 2.62 10.02 6.64
N TYR A 129 1.99 10.76 5.74
CA TYR A 129 0.55 10.74 5.58
C TYR A 129 0.05 9.38 5.08
N PHE A 130 0.67 8.83 4.05
CA PHE A 130 0.34 7.49 3.54
C PHE A 130 0.63 6.40 4.58
N ALA A 131 1.78 6.49 5.26
CA ALA A 131 2.13 5.56 6.32
C ALA A 131 1.13 5.58 7.49
N TRP A 132 0.62 6.76 7.85
CA TRP A 132 -0.38 6.93 8.88
C TRP A 132 -1.75 6.36 8.46
N ASP A 133 -2.19 6.68 7.24
CA ASP A 133 -3.44 6.18 6.69
C ASP A 133 -3.45 4.64 6.67
N GLU A 134 -2.40 4.03 6.14
CA GLU A 134 -2.24 2.58 6.11
C GLU A 134 -2.24 1.97 7.53
N ALA A 135 -1.52 2.57 8.49
CA ALA A 135 -1.49 2.09 9.86
C ALA A 135 -2.88 2.11 10.52
N VAL A 136 -3.68 3.16 10.29
CA VAL A 136 -5.05 3.29 10.81
C VAL A 136 -5.95 2.19 10.24
N TRP A 137 -5.85 1.93 8.93
CA TRP A 137 -6.61 0.85 8.30
C TRP A 137 -6.23 -0.52 8.86
N ILE A 138 -4.94 -0.83 9.00
CA ILE A 138 -4.46 -2.10 9.57
C ILE A 138 -5.01 -2.29 10.99
N ILE A 139 -4.87 -1.28 11.86
CA ILE A 139 -5.36 -1.34 13.24
C ILE A 139 -6.88 -1.50 13.28
N GLY A 140 -7.60 -0.77 12.41
CA GLY A 140 -9.05 -0.86 12.29
C GLY A 140 -9.52 -2.27 11.94
N PHE A 141 -8.93 -2.89 10.94
CA PHE A 141 -9.27 -4.25 10.53
C PHE A 141 -8.95 -5.28 11.60
N ILE A 142 -7.78 -5.20 12.25
CA ILE A 142 -7.41 -6.07 13.37
C ILE A 142 -8.43 -5.93 14.50
N SER A 143 -8.84 -4.71 14.85
CA SER A 143 -9.81 -4.45 15.91
C SER A 143 -11.19 -5.03 15.60
N ILE A 144 -11.65 -4.92 14.35
CA ILE A 144 -12.90 -5.52 13.89
C ILE A 144 -12.83 -7.05 14.00
N GLU A 145 -11.76 -7.66 13.54
CA GLU A 145 -11.58 -9.11 13.62
C GLU A 145 -11.56 -9.63 15.06
N MET A 146 -10.89 -8.91 15.96
CA MET A 146 -10.86 -9.28 17.38
C MET A 146 -12.25 -9.21 17.99
N ASN A 147 -13.01 -8.15 17.70
CA ASN A 147 -14.37 -7.97 18.22
C ASN A 147 -15.31 -9.09 17.71
N VAL A 148 -15.25 -9.40 16.42
CA VAL A 148 -16.07 -10.48 15.83
C VAL A 148 -15.71 -11.85 16.44
N SER A 149 -14.43 -12.10 16.72
CA SER A 149 -13.97 -13.32 17.36
C SER A 149 -14.52 -13.46 18.79
N GLN A 150 -14.45 -12.40 19.59
CA GLN A 150 -14.97 -12.38 20.96
C GLN A 150 -16.48 -12.59 21.01
N TRP A 151 -17.22 -11.93 20.14
CA TRP A 151 -18.66 -12.08 20.06
C TRP A 151 -19.10 -13.51 19.72
N LYS A 152 -18.36 -14.19 18.82
CA LYS A 152 -18.61 -15.61 18.52
C LYS A 152 -18.38 -16.53 19.73
N GLU A 153 -17.32 -16.31 20.48
CA GLU A 153 -17.02 -17.09 21.68
C GLU A 153 -18.11 -16.89 22.78
N GLU A 154 -18.67 -15.70 22.88
CA GLU A 154 -19.78 -15.40 23.79
C GLU A 154 -21.03 -16.16 23.38
N ILE A 155 -21.40 -16.14 22.11
CA ILE A 155 -22.57 -16.87 21.59
C ILE A 155 -22.42 -18.38 21.79
N GLU A 156 -21.22 -18.92 21.57
CA GLU A 156 -20.95 -20.36 21.78
C GLU A 156 -21.08 -20.74 23.25
N ARG A 157 -20.57 -19.93 24.19
CA ARG A 157 -20.74 -20.12 25.64
C ARG A 157 -22.20 -20.06 26.10
N GLU A 158 -23.01 -19.20 25.50
CA GLU A 158 -24.46 -19.12 25.82
C GLU A 158 -25.22 -20.35 25.29
N LYS A 159 -24.76 -20.98 24.20
CA LYS A 159 -25.37 -22.19 23.64
C LYS A 159 -24.98 -23.47 24.36
N GLU A 160 -23.87 -23.51 25.11
CA GLU A 160 -23.57 -24.64 25.98
C GLU A 160 -24.65 -24.77 27.05
N PRO A 161 -25.48 -25.84 27.04
CA PRO A 161 -26.55 -25.96 28.01
C PRO A 161 -25.94 -26.01 29.40
N LYS A 162 -26.56 -25.29 30.36
CA LYS A 162 -26.26 -25.36 31.77
C LYS A 162 -26.55 -26.78 32.31
N ILE A 163 -25.72 -27.74 31.96
CA ILE A 163 -25.84 -29.15 32.40
C ILE A 163 -25.34 -29.33 33.82
N SER A 164 -24.97 -28.29 34.54
CA SER A 164 -24.32 -28.38 35.84
C SER A 164 -25.09 -27.72 37.00
N SER A 165 -26.42 -27.78 37.04
CA SER A 165 -27.11 -27.29 38.26
C SER A 165 -28.16 -28.26 38.84
N ASN A 166 -28.11 -29.56 38.52
CA ASN A 166 -28.94 -30.56 39.15
C ASN A 166 -28.13 -31.82 39.48
N LEU A 167 -27.28 -31.75 40.48
CA LEU A 167 -26.73 -32.85 41.26
C LEU A 167 -26.62 -32.42 42.73
#